data_fbe65e01d82071f0bcaeec10e787e5a4
#
_entry.id   fbe65e01d82071f0bcaeec10e787e5a4
#
_cell.length_a   1.000
_cell.length_b   1.000
_cell.length_c   1.000
_cell.angle_alpha   90.00
_cell.angle_beta   90.00
_cell.angle_gamma   90.00
#
_symmetry.space_group_name_H-M   'P 1'
#
loop_
_entity.id
_entity.type
_entity.pdbx_description
1 polymer ?
#
loop_
_entity_poly.entity_id
_entity_poly.type
_entity_poly.pdbx_seq_one_letter_code
_entity_poly.pdbx_strand_id
1 'polypeptide(L)'
;MTKNKILQKDEPILREIAKPVSAKDIKSKKIRDIINRMKEALHAEEDGVAIAAPQIGESLRLFVVNAKALTLAGRVRRVDKNKELNDLIFINPEIVKASKKKRKMEEGCLSVRWLYGQVKRSEKITIKAQDENGKQIERGASGLLAQIFQHEIDHLDGILFIDKAENVQDLPPSKNVRFVFFGSSQISSYVLEELEMMGLSPILNITSAKDPLPMEKLQELDADVFVVASFGKILPKELIEMPKYGSINVHPSLLPKLRGPAPIQGAIMGLGEPGVTIIKMDEKMDHGPILAQAKVTVTPWPDHYQVVEEKLGRAGGQILATLLPLWIQGEVEEKPQDHAGATYIKLIKKEDGLINLDDPAEDNLKKVLAYSTWPGAYMFFSARAGGSASPGGGKRREIRVIVRDAKIDEGKFVPTRVIPAGKKEMNWQDFLRGNA
;
A
#
# COMPACT_ATOMS: atom_id res chain seq x y z
N MET A 1 -0.40 -35.70 12.20
CA MET A 1 -1.13 -35.26 10.98
C MET A 1 -0.08 -34.71 10.02
N THR A 2 0.12 -35.34 8.87
CA THR A 2 1.05 -34.87 7.85
C THR A 2 0.54 -33.52 7.32
N LYS A 3 1.28 -32.43 7.57
CA LYS A 3 1.01 -31.13 6.95
C LYS A 3 0.79 -31.34 5.43
N ASN A 4 -0.33 -30.84 4.88
CA ASN A 4 -0.55 -30.84 3.42
C ASN A 4 0.58 -30.02 2.80
N LYS A 5 1.57 -30.72 2.22
CA LYS A 5 2.79 -30.13 1.68
C LYS A 5 2.46 -29.49 0.33
N ILE A 6 2.76 -28.20 0.18
CA ILE A 6 2.71 -27.54 -1.13
C ILE A 6 3.88 -28.02 -1.98
N LEU A 7 3.58 -28.53 -3.17
CA LEU A 7 4.55 -29.04 -4.13
C LEU A 7 5.39 -27.89 -4.71
N GLN A 8 6.68 -28.17 -4.98
CA GLN A 8 7.61 -27.17 -5.51
C GLN A 8 7.82 -27.34 -7.02
N LYS A 9 8.37 -26.33 -7.66
CA LYS A 9 8.49 -26.12 -9.13
C LYS A 9 8.93 -27.31 -9.95
N ASP A 10 9.70 -28.22 -9.35
CA ASP A 10 10.28 -29.38 -10.02
C ASP A 10 9.33 -30.60 -10.09
N GLU A 11 8.16 -30.51 -9.45
CA GLU A 11 7.16 -31.57 -9.45
C GLU A 11 6.39 -31.60 -10.79
N PRO A 12 6.39 -32.76 -11.51
CA PRO A 12 5.80 -32.84 -12.85
C PRO A 12 4.34 -32.43 -12.95
N ILE A 13 3.55 -32.70 -11.93
CA ILE A 13 2.11 -32.38 -11.90
C ILE A 13 1.83 -30.87 -12.05
N LEU A 14 2.78 -30.01 -11.64
CA LEU A 14 2.66 -28.54 -11.80
C LEU A 14 2.80 -28.09 -13.26
N ARG A 15 3.24 -29.00 -14.14
CA ARG A 15 3.42 -28.78 -15.58
C ARG A 15 2.32 -29.44 -16.42
N GLU A 16 1.38 -30.13 -15.78
CA GLU A 16 0.26 -30.78 -16.43
C GLU A 16 -0.92 -29.82 -16.60
N ILE A 17 -1.67 -29.98 -17.69
CA ILE A 17 -2.96 -29.31 -17.84
C ILE A 17 -3.97 -30.02 -16.92
N ALA A 18 -4.52 -29.30 -15.98
CA ALA A 18 -5.45 -29.79 -14.98
C ALA A 18 -6.80 -30.20 -15.61
N LYS A 19 -7.34 -31.34 -15.18
CA LYS A 19 -8.58 -31.93 -15.73
C LYS A 19 -9.81 -31.19 -15.19
N PRO A 20 -10.83 -30.95 -15.99
CA PRO A 20 -12.08 -30.36 -15.50
C PRO A 20 -12.76 -31.28 -14.47
N VAL A 21 -13.36 -30.69 -13.46
CA VAL A 21 -14.22 -31.40 -12.50
C VAL A 21 -15.58 -31.64 -13.16
N SER A 22 -16.04 -32.89 -13.21
CA SER A 22 -17.35 -33.20 -13.81
C SER A 22 -18.49 -32.59 -12.97
N ALA A 23 -19.56 -32.15 -13.61
CA ALA A 23 -20.70 -31.50 -12.93
C ALA A 23 -21.31 -32.37 -11.82
N LYS A 24 -21.31 -33.69 -11.99
CA LYS A 24 -21.81 -34.66 -10.98
C LYS A 24 -20.88 -34.78 -9.77
N ASP A 25 -19.59 -34.51 -9.94
CA ASP A 25 -18.59 -34.68 -8.90
C ASP A 25 -18.38 -33.42 -8.05
N ILE A 26 -18.81 -32.24 -8.51
CA ILE A 26 -18.60 -30.97 -7.78
C ILE A 26 -19.05 -31.06 -6.32
N LYS A 27 -20.22 -31.65 -6.09
CA LYS A 27 -20.79 -31.82 -4.72
C LYS A 27 -20.34 -33.10 -4.03
N SER A 28 -19.46 -33.87 -4.60
CA SER A 28 -18.97 -35.11 -4.02
C SER A 28 -18.14 -34.87 -2.75
N LYS A 29 -18.10 -35.85 -1.86
CA LYS A 29 -17.22 -35.83 -0.69
C LYS A 29 -15.75 -35.62 -1.11
N LYS A 30 -15.33 -36.27 -2.21
CA LYS A 30 -13.97 -36.18 -2.73
C LYS A 30 -13.58 -34.72 -3.03
N ILE A 31 -14.40 -33.99 -3.75
CA ILE A 31 -14.08 -32.56 -4.11
C ILE A 31 -14.11 -31.69 -2.87
N ARG A 32 -15.04 -31.88 -1.92
CA ARG A 32 -15.07 -31.16 -0.65
C ARG A 32 -13.80 -31.40 0.19
N ASP A 33 -13.34 -32.64 0.26
CA ASP A 33 -12.12 -33.00 0.99
C ASP A 33 -10.87 -32.34 0.34
N ILE A 34 -10.82 -32.28 -0.99
CA ILE A 34 -9.75 -31.58 -1.72
C ILE A 34 -9.78 -30.08 -1.41
N ILE A 35 -10.95 -29.44 -1.48
CA ILE A 35 -11.12 -28.00 -1.16
C ILE A 35 -10.66 -27.72 0.28
N ASN A 36 -11.02 -28.57 1.24
CA ASN A 36 -10.61 -28.41 2.64
C ASN A 36 -9.08 -28.51 2.78
N ARG A 37 -8.46 -29.49 2.14
CA ARG A 37 -6.99 -29.65 2.11
C ARG A 37 -6.30 -28.43 1.50
N MET A 38 -6.87 -27.85 0.43
CA MET A 38 -6.38 -26.60 -0.18
C MET A 38 -6.47 -25.44 0.77
N LYS A 39 -7.60 -25.27 1.46
CA LYS A 39 -7.78 -24.22 2.47
C LYS A 39 -6.77 -24.38 3.62
N GLU A 40 -6.62 -25.59 4.14
CA GLU A 40 -5.64 -25.89 5.20
C GLU A 40 -4.21 -25.56 4.76
N ALA A 41 -3.82 -25.97 3.53
CA ALA A 41 -2.51 -25.67 2.98
C ALA A 41 -2.30 -24.15 2.80
N LEU A 42 -3.31 -23.45 2.26
CA LEU A 42 -3.28 -22.00 2.04
C LEU A 42 -3.19 -21.21 3.34
N HIS A 43 -3.98 -21.58 4.34
CA HIS A 43 -4.01 -20.88 5.64
C HIS A 43 -2.79 -21.18 6.51
N ALA A 44 -2.06 -22.27 6.22
CA ALA A 44 -0.79 -22.58 6.89
C ALA A 44 0.37 -21.69 6.42
N GLU A 45 0.21 -21.00 5.29
CA GLU A 45 1.17 -20.05 4.75
C GLU A 45 0.75 -18.62 5.06
N GLU A 46 1.60 -17.89 5.77
CA GLU A 46 1.30 -16.52 6.22
C GLU A 46 1.08 -15.55 5.05
N ASP A 47 1.84 -15.76 3.96
CA ASP A 47 1.79 -14.99 2.71
C ASP A 47 0.82 -15.57 1.67
N GLY A 48 0.07 -16.62 2.02
CA GLY A 48 -0.82 -17.33 1.10
C GLY A 48 -2.06 -16.51 0.71
N VAL A 49 -2.11 -16.05 -0.55
CA VAL A 49 -3.27 -15.31 -1.09
C VAL A 49 -4.21 -16.19 -1.91
N ALA A 50 -3.69 -17.20 -2.60
CA ALA A 50 -4.47 -18.19 -3.35
C ALA A 50 -3.68 -19.49 -3.56
N ILE A 51 -4.37 -20.56 -3.95
CA ILE A 51 -3.78 -21.88 -4.25
C ILE A 51 -4.61 -22.64 -5.29
N ALA A 52 -3.94 -23.23 -6.27
CA ALA A 52 -4.54 -24.12 -7.25
C ALA A 52 -4.37 -25.61 -6.85
N ALA A 53 -5.31 -26.46 -7.24
CA ALA A 53 -5.29 -27.88 -6.88
C ALA A 53 -4.00 -28.63 -7.29
N PRO A 54 -3.36 -28.35 -8.44
CA PRO A 54 -2.06 -28.96 -8.77
C PRO A 54 -0.98 -28.74 -7.71
N GLN A 55 -1.03 -27.62 -6.98
CA GLN A 55 -0.04 -27.29 -5.93
C GLN A 55 -0.12 -28.21 -4.71
N ILE A 56 -1.23 -28.91 -4.51
CA ILE A 56 -1.39 -29.96 -3.49
C ILE A 56 -1.42 -31.37 -4.07
N GLY A 57 -1.00 -31.54 -5.31
CA GLY A 57 -0.91 -32.85 -5.98
C GLY A 57 -2.21 -33.34 -6.61
N GLU A 58 -3.19 -32.47 -6.84
CA GLU A 58 -4.49 -32.84 -7.46
C GLU A 58 -4.60 -32.17 -8.83
N SER A 59 -4.47 -32.94 -9.93
CA SER A 59 -4.58 -32.44 -11.31
C SER A 59 -6.02 -32.13 -11.71
N LEU A 60 -6.66 -31.17 -10.99
CA LEU A 60 -8.05 -30.74 -11.18
C LEU A 60 -8.14 -29.22 -11.40
N ARG A 61 -9.05 -28.81 -12.32
CA ARG A 61 -9.29 -27.38 -12.60
C ARG A 61 -10.10 -26.71 -11.50
N LEU A 62 -9.45 -26.41 -10.40
CA LEU A 62 -10.02 -25.60 -9.31
C LEU A 62 -8.93 -24.83 -8.56
N PHE A 63 -9.29 -23.65 -8.07
CA PHE A 63 -8.44 -22.87 -7.17
C PHE A 63 -9.24 -22.21 -6.05
N VAL A 64 -8.55 -21.87 -4.98
CA VAL A 64 -9.10 -21.19 -3.80
C VAL A 64 -8.37 -19.88 -3.59
N VAL A 65 -9.11 -18.79 -3.32
CA VAL A 65 -8.57 -17.47 -2.96
C VAL A 65 -8.90 -17.19 -1.51
N ASN A 66 -7.88 -16.87 -0.72
CA ASN A 66 -8.02 -16.53 0.69
C ASN A 66 -8.87 -15.26 0.84
N ALA A 67 -9.77 -15.28 1.81
CA ALA A 67 -10.62 -14.13 2.15
C ALA A 67 -9.81 -12.84 2.43
N LYS A 68 -8.62 -12.96 3.02
CA LYS A 68 -7.68 -11.84 3.24
C LYS A 68 -7.31 -11.11 1.94
N ALA A 69 -7.16 -11.83 0.82
CA ALA A 69 -6.81 -11.24 -0.48
C ALA A 69 -7.87 -10.25 -0.99
N LEU A 70 -9.14 -10.41 -0.60
CA LEU A 70 -10.22 -9.47 -0.95
C LEU A 70 -10.09 -8.14 -0.23
N THR A 71 -9.58 -8.16 0.99
CA THR A 71 -9.29 -6.96 1.79
C THR A 71 -8.10 -6.21 1.19
N LEU A 72 -7.01 -6.94 0.86
CA LEU A 72 -5.83 -6.41 0.18
C LEU A 72 -6.16 -5.80 -1.19
N ALA A 73 -7.09 -6.41 -1.93
CA ALA A 73 -7.55 -5.91 -3.22
C ALA A 73 -8.46 -4.66 -3.12
N GLY A 74 -8.67 -4.10 -1.92
CA GLY A 74 -9.48 -2.90 -1.70
C GLY A 74 -10.99 -3.07 -2.01
N ARG A 75 -11.47 -4.31 -2.14
CA ARG A 75 -12.87 -4.60 -2.46
C ARG A 75 -13.79 -4.67 -1.24
N VAL A 76 -13.23 -4.77 -0.05
CA VAL A 76 -13.96 -4.72 1.21
C VAL A 76 -13.46 -3.51 2.00
N ARG A 77 -14.12 -2.37 1.88
CA ARG A 77 -13.74 -1.11 2.53
C ARG A 77 -14.01 -1.06 4.05
N ARG A 78 -14.83 -1.96 4.56
CA ARG A 78 -15.06 -2.20 6.00
C ARG A 78 -15.43 -3.67 6.15
N VAL A 79 -14.59 -4.42 6.81
CA VAL A 79 -15.01 -5.69 7.38
C VAL A 79 -15.93 -5.33 8.53
N ASP A 80 -17.23 -5.60 8.38
CA ASP A 80 -18.12 -5.62 9.51
C ASP A 80 -17.54 -6.66 10.48
N LYS A 81 -17.10 -6.24 11.67
CA LYS A 81 -16.37 -7.10 12.62
C LYS A 81 -17.10 -8.40 12.98
N ASN A 82 -18.37 -8.50 12.57
CA ASN A 82 -19.25 -9.64 12.83
C ASN A 82 -19.49 -10.52 11.59
N LYS A 83 -18.83 -10.29 10.45
CA LYS A 83 -19.03 -11.10 9.25
C LYS A 83 -17.70 -11.75 8.87
N GLU A 84 -17.57 -13.04 9.14
CA GLU A 84 -16.45 -13.83 8.63
C GLU A 84 -16.44 -13.77 7.10
N LEU A 85 -15.32 -13.33 6.54
CA LEU A 85 -15.08 -13.39 5.10
C LEU A 85 -14.73 -14.85 4.76
N ASN A 86 -15.51 -15.44 3.88
CA ASN A 86 -15.24 -16.79 3.39
C ASN A 86 -14.27 -16.77 2.19
N ASP A 87 -13.42 -17.78 2.13
CA ASP A 87 -12.60 -18.04 0.96
C ASP A 87 -13.45 -18.19 -0.30
N LEU A 88 -12.91 -17.76 -1.43
CA LEU A 88 -13.59 -17.92 -2.71
C LEU A 88 -13.10 -19.17 -3.41
N ILE A 89 -14.03 -20.00 -3.88
CA ILE A 89 -13.76 -21.25 -4.57
C ILE A 89 -14.20 -21.10 -6.03
N PHE A 90 -13.31 -21.49 -6.95
CA PHE A 90 -13.54 -21.42 -8.39
C PHE A 90 -13.24 -22.79 -9.00
N ILE A 91 -14.28 -23.46 -9.47
CA ILE A 91 -14.23 -24.79 -10.14
C ILE A 91 -14.45 -24.58 -11.62
N ASN A 92 -13.60 -25.22 -12.46
CA ASN A 92 -13.58 -25.09 -13.91
C ASN A 92 -13.51 -23.63 -14.39
N PRO A 93 -12.58 -22.81 -13.85
CA PRO A 93 -12.48 -21.41 -14.22
C PRO A 93 -11.97 -21.24 -15.66
N GLU A 94 -12.53 -20.24 -16.35
CA GLU A 94 -12.13 -19.80 -17.69
C GLU A 94 -12.13 -18.26 -17.76
N ILE A 95 -11.12 -17.66 -18.40
CA ILE A 95 -11.11 -16.23 -18.68
C ILE A 95 -11.96 -15.97 -19.91
N VAL A 96 -13.12 -15.31 -19.74
CA VAL A 96 -14.05 -15.00 -20.84
C VAL A 96 -13.84 -13.60 -21.41
N LYS A 97 -13.25 -12.68 -20.64
CA LYS A 97 -12.90 -11.33 -21.10
C LYS A 97 -11.57 -10.93 -20.46
N ALA A 98 -10.70 -10.27 -21.22
CA ALA A 98 -9.45 -9.68 -20.73
C ALA A 98 -9.24 -8.30 -21.40
N SER A 99 -8.79 -7.31 -20.63
CA SER A 99 -8.44 -6.00 -21.16
C SER A 99 -7.22 -6.09 -22.07
N LYS A 100 -7.22 -5.30 -23.16
CA LYS A 100 -6.02 -5.14 -24.02
C LYS A 100 -4.88 -4.46 -23.26
N LYS A 101 -5.23 -3.57 -22.32
CA LYS A 101 -4.25 -2.89 -21.47
C LYS A 101 -3.68 -3.88 -20.48
N LYS A 102 -2.34 -4.02 -20.50
CA LYS A 102 -1.56 -4.88 -19.61
C LYS A 102 -0.65 -4.03 -18.74
N ARG A 103 -0.34 -4.54 -17.54
CA ARG A 103 0.58 -3.93 -16.59
C ARG A 103 1.60 -4.96 -16.14
N LYS A 104 2.86 -4.55 -15.94
CA LYS A 104 3.86 -5.36 -15.25
C LYS A 104 3.52 -5.35 -13.77
N MET A 105 3.45 -6.52 -13.17
CA MET A 105 3.13 -6.72 -11.76
C MET A 105 4.11 -7.73 -11.19
N GLU A 106 4.56 -7.49 -9.98
CA GLU A 106 5.41 -8.43 -9.25
C GLU A 106 4.62 -9.65 -8.85
N GLU A 107 5.21 -10.84 -9.02
CA GLU A 107 4.63 -12.12 -8.65
C GLU A 107 5.65 -12.97 -7.93
N GLY A 108 5.15 -13.68 -6.92
CA GLY A 108 5.75 -14.84 -6.28
C GLY A 108 4.73 -15.99 -6.28
N CYS A 109 5.13 -17.17 -5.87
CA CYS A 109 4.29 -18.35 -5.86
C CYS A 109 4.65 -19.30 -4.74
N LEU A 110 3.65 -19.88 -4.07
CA LEU A 110 3.85 -20.87 -3.02
C LEU A 110 4.58 -22.13 -3.50
N SER A 111 4.49 -22.45 -4.81
CA SER A 111 5.17 -23.59 -5.44
C SER A 111 6.51 -23.22 -6.08
N VAL A 112 6.91 -21.98 -6.06
CA VAL A 112 8.16 -21.46 -6.65
C VAL A 112 8.86 -20.59 -5.62
N ARG A 113 9.08 -21.16 -4.46
CA ARG A 113 9.79 -20.50 -3.36
C ARG A 113 11.26 -20.34 -3.77
N TRP A 114 11.88 -19.25 -3.64
CA TRP A 114 11.61 -17.88 -3.22
C TRP A 114 11.89 -16.96 -4.41
N LEU A 115 11.42 -17.38 -5.56
CA LEU A 115 11.58 -16.60 -6.77
C LEU A 115 10.45 -15.57 -6.85
N TYR A 116 10.83 -14.38 -7.23
CA TYR A 116 9.94 -13.26 -7.51
C TYR A 116 10.31 -12.66 -8.86
N GLY A 117 9.35 -12.13 -9.60
CA GLY A 117 9.62 -11.54 -10.89
C GLY A 117 8.44 -10.75 -11.44
N GLN A 118 8.68 -9.95 -12.46
CA GLN A 118 7.67 -9.09 -13.08
C GLN A 118 6.94 -9.81 -14.20
N VAL A 119 5.63 -9.99 -14.05
CA VAL A 119 4.77 -10.61 -15.07
C VAL A 119 3.83 -9.59 -15.68
N LYS A 120 3.66 -9.63 -17.00
CA LYS A 120 2.78 -8.73 -17.73
C LYS A 120 1.35 -9.28 -17.76
N ARG A 121 0.45 -8.72 -16.93
CA ARG A 121 -0.95 -9.15 -16.75
C ARG A 121 -1.94 -8.15 -17.33
N SER A 122 -3.12 -8.65 -17.75
CA SER A 122 -4.26 -7.79 -18.11
C SER A 122 -4.78 -7.08 -16.87
N GLU A 123 -4.99 -5.74 -16.95
CA GLU A 123 -5.45 -4.93 -15.80
C GLU A 123 -6.85 -5.32 -15.31
N LYS A 124 -7.69 -5.81 -16.22
CA LYS A 124 -9.06 -6.24 -15.91
C LYS A 124 -9.36 -7.54 -16.64
N ILE A 125 -9.98 -8.48 -15.94
CA ILE A 125 -10.48 -9.72 -16.53
C ILE A 125 -11.87 -10.04 -16.02
N THR A 126 -12.57 -10.91 -16.72
CA THR A 126 -13.80 -11.56 -16.25
C THR A 126 -13.60 -13.07 -16.40
N ILE A 127 -13.86 -13.80 -15.33
CA ILE A 127 -13.82 -15.26 -15.33
C ILE A 127 -15.24 -15.82 -15.20
N LYS A 128 -15.48 -16.97 -15.85
CA LYS A 128 -16.62 -17.87 -15.57
C LYS A 128 -16.10 -19.08 -14.84
N ALA A 129 -16.84 -19.55 -13.85
CA ALA A 129 -16.53 -20.72 -13.05
C ALA A 129 -17.79 -21.31 -12.42
N GLN A 130 -17.65 -22.38 -11.67
CA GLN A 130 -18.67 -22.89 -10.78
C GLN A 130 -18.20 -22.71 -9.32
N ASP A 131 -19.14 -22.42 -8.42
CA ASP A 131 -18.87 -22.44 -6.98
C ASP A 131 -18.91 -23.89 -6.44
N GLU A 132 -18.65 -24.06 -5.15
CA GLU A 132 -18.66 -25.36 -4.45
C GLU A 132 -20.05 -26.04 -4.47
N ASN A 133 -21.11 -25.31 -4.78
CA ASN A 133 -22.47 -25.81 -4.93
C ASN A 133 -22.83 -26.14 -6.39
N GLY A 134 -21.86 -25.97 -7.32
CA GLY A 134 -22.06 -26.18 -8.75
C GLY A 134 -22.84 -25.07 -9.45
N LYS A 135 -23.07 -23.93 -8.76
CA LYS A 135 -23.73 -22.77 -9.35
C LYS A 135 -22.76 -22.04 -10.26
N GLN A 136 -23.19 -21.72 -11.46
CA GLN A 136 -22.42 -20.90 -12.41
C GLN A 136 -22.24 -19.47 -11.84
N ILE A 137 -21.02 -18.99 -11.87
CA ILE A 137 -20.65 -17.64 -11.48
C ILE A 137 -19.84 -16.97 -12.57
N GLU A 138 -20.11 -15.69 -12.78
CA GLU A 138 -19.28 -14.82 -13.62
C GLU A 138 -18.75 -13.69 -12.74
N ARG A 139 -17.43 -13.52 -12.70
CA ARG A 139 -16.80 -12.54 -11.81
C ARG A 139 -15.78 -11.68 -12.54
N GLY A 140 -16.02 -10.37 -12.52
CA GLY A 140 -15.06 -9.36 -12.96
C GLY A 140 -14.01 -9.06 -11.88
N ALA A 141 -12.77 -8.88 -12.28
CA ALA A 141 -11.64 -8.55 -11.40
C ALA A 141 -10.77 -7.46 -12.01
N SER A 142 -10.10 -6.68 -11.16
CA SER A 142 -9.11 -5.66 -11.53
C SER A 142 -8.01 -5.59 -10.48
N GLY A 143 -6.84 -5.02 -10.82
CA GLY A 143 -5.70 -4.90 -9.91
C GLY A 143 -5.24 -6.27 -9.40
N LEU A 144 -4.91 -6.35 -8.11
CA LEU A 144 -4.40 -7.58 -7.48
C LEU A 144 -5.31 -8.80 -7.71
N LEU A 145 -6.63 -8.65 -7.62
CA LEU A 145 -7.54 -9.78 -7.82
C LEU A 145 -7.52 -10.29 -9.27
N ALA A 146 -7.34 -9.41 -10.26
CA ALA A 146 -7.16 -9.82 -11.66
C ALA A 146 -5.82 -10.53 -11.86
N GLN A 147 -4.79 -10.12 -11.17
CA GLN A 147 -3.49 -10.78 -11.15
C GLN A 147 -3.61 -12.19 -10.58
N ILE A 148 -4.19 -12.34 -9.38
CA ILE A 148 -4.41 -13.64 -8.73
C ILE A 148 -5.14 -14.60 -9.65
N PHE A 149 -6.27 -14.20 -10.22
CA PHE A 149 -7.04 -15.09 -11.10
C PHE A 149 -6.25 -15.54 -12.33
N GLN A 150 -5.43 -14.66 -12.92
CA GLN A 150 -4.57 -15.03 -14.05
C GLN A 150 -3.46 -15.99 -13.62
N HIS A 151 -2.88 -15.77 -12.44
CA HIS A 151 -1.85 -16.64 -11.86
C HIS A 151 -2.39 -18.06 -11.58
N GLU A 152 -3.55 -18.15 -10.91
CA GLU A 152 -4.15 -19.45 -10.57
C GLU A 152 -4.61 -20.21 -11.81
N ILE A 153 -5.13 -19.52 -12.84
CA ILE A 153 -5.50 -20.17 -14.10
C ILE A 153 -4.26 -20.66 -14.86
N ASP A 154 -3.14 -19.91 -14.80
CA ASP A 154 -1.86 -20.39 -15.35
C ASP A 154 -1.45 -21.72 -14.71
N HIS A 155 -1.56 -21.88 -13.39
CA HIS A 155 -1.31 -23.16 -12.72
C HIS A 155 -2.20 -24.29 -13.25
N LEU A 156 -3.46 -23.99 -13.53
CA LEU A 156 -4.38 -25.00 -14.12
C LEU A 156 -4.03 -25.37 -15.56
N ASP A 157 -3.29 -24.51 -16.25
CA ASP A 157 -2.79 -24.72 -17.61
C ASP A 157 -1.33 -25.25 -17.63
N GLY A 158 -0.77 -25.63 -16.46
CA GLY A 158 0.58 -26.16 -16.32
C GLY A 158 1.70 -25.12 -16.47
N ILE A 159 1.36 -23.83 -16.31
CA ILE A 159 2.27 -22.70 -16.45
C ILE A 159 2.61 -22.15 -15.08
N LEU A 160 3.91 -21.97 -14.81
CA LEU A 160 4.38 -21.25 -13.62
C LEU A 160 4.70 -19.80 -13.99
N PHE A 161 4.57 -18.88 -13.03
CA PHE A 161 4.81 -17.46 -13.29
C PHE A 161 6.23 -17.19 -13.84
N ILE A 162 7.22 -17.96 -13.43
CA ILE A 162 8.61 -17.86 -13.89
C ILE A 162 8.77 -18.08 -15.40
N ASP A 163 7.81 -18.74 -16.06
CA ASP A 163 7.82 -18.95 -17.52
C ASP A 163 7.46 -17.66 -18.28
N LYS A 164 6.85 -16.70 -17.58
CA LYS A 164 6.38 -15.41 -18.13
C LYS A 164 7.09 -14.22 -17.50
N ALA A 165 7.82 -14.44 -16.41
CA ALA A 165 8.43 -13.39 -15.63
C ALA A 165 9.69 -12.83 -16.27
N GLU A 166 9.84 -11.50 -16.19
CA GLU A 166 11.09 -10.78 -16.44
C GLU A 166 11.74 -10.45 -15.09
N ASN A 167 13.06 -10.28 -15.05
CA ASN A 167 13.83 -9.89 -13.87
C ASN A 167 13.58 -10.80 -12.65
N VAL A 168 13.62 -12.11 -12.86
CA VAL A 168 13.45 -13.08 -11.78
C VAL A 168 14.60 -12.96 -10.78
N GLN A 169 14.27 -12.78 -9.50
CA GLN A 169 15.23 -12.71 -8.40
C GLN A 169 14.95 -13.86 -7.43
N ASP A 170 16.01 -14.46 -6.91
CA ASP A 170 15.90 -15.41 -5.81
C ASP A 170 16.03 -14.63 -4.50
N LEU A 171 14.91 -14.47 -3.82
CA LEU A 171 14.78 -13.73 -2.56
C LEU A 171 14.24 -14.69 -1.50
N PRO A 172 15.06 -15.70 -1.06
CA PRO A 172 14.63 -16.54 0.04
C PRO A 172 14.30 -15.62 1.21
N PRO A 173 13.16 -15.83 1.93
CA PRO A 173 13.00 -15.12 3.18
C PRO A 173 14.25 -15.46 3.96
N SER A 174 14.94 -14.47 4.40
CA SER A 174 15.88 -14.70 5.46
C SER A 174 15.01 -15.12 6.66
N LYS A 175 14.86 -16.43 6.87
CA LYS A 175 14.10 -17.03 7.98
C LYS A 175 14.50 -16.48 9.34
N ASN A 176 15.40 -15.51 9.35
CA ASN A 176 16.12 -15.00 10.52
C ASN A 176 16.29 -13.48 10.59
N VAL A 177 15.65 -12.64 9.76
CA VAL A 177 15.68 -11.20 10.09
C VAL A 177 14.77 -10.92 11.27
N ARG A 178 15.35 -10.82 12.43
CA ARG A 178 14.65 -10.44 13.66
C ARG A 178 14.60 -8.92 13.73
N PHE A 179 13.50 -8.32 13.32
CA PHE A 179 13.39 -6.86 13.35
C PHE A 179 12.22 -6.38 14.22
N VAL A 180 12.42 -5.21 14.83
CA VAL A 180 11.35 -4.45 15.49
C VAL A 180 10.91 -3.35 14.56
N PHE A 181 9.60 -3.16 14.40
CA PHE A 181 9.04 -2.12 13.55
C PHE A 181 8.48 -0.98 14.40
N PHE A 182 8.87 0.26 14.08
CA PHE A 182 8.39 1.49 14.69
C PHE A 182 7.62 2.30 13.66
N GLY A 183 6.29 2.39 13.82
CA GLY A 183 5.45 3.12 12.88
C GLY A 183 4.15 3.55 13.53
N SER A 184 3.77 4.83 13.41
CA SER A 184 2.59 5.39 14.08
C SER A 184 1.65 6.15 13.16
N SER A 185 1.79 5.99 11.85
CA SER A 185 1.02 6.72 10.83
C SER A 185 0.50 5.79 9.73
N GLN A 186 -0.32 6.31 8.83
CA GLN A 186 -0.88 5.52 7.72
C GLN A 186 0.21 5.01 6.77
N ILE A 187 1.24 5.82 6.50
CA ILE A 187 2.36 5.38 5.63
C ILE A 187 3.10 4.19 6.24
N SER A 188 3.27 4.16 7.57
CA SER A 188 3.90 3.01 8.25
C SER A 188 3.08 1.73 8.11
N SER A 189 1.75 1.84 8.07
CA SER A 189 0.88 0.68 7.81
C SER A 189 1.09 0.14 6.40
N TYR A 190 1.22 0.99 5.39
CA TYR A 190 1.50 0.55 4.02
C TYR A 190 2.88 -0.11 3.89
N VAL A 191 3.90 0.42 4.58
CA VAL A 191 5.24 -0.20 4.62
C VAL A 191 5.16 -1.58 5.26
N LEU A 192 4.48 -1.71 6.39
CA LEU A 192 4.34 -2.98 7.12
C LEU A 192 3.55 -4.02 6.30
N GLU A 193 2.44 -3.61 5.66
CA GLU A 193 1.66 -4.49 4.77
C GLU A 193 2.54 -5.09 3.66
N GLU A 194 3.40 -4.30 3.02
CA GLU A 194 4.29 -4.79 1.97
C GLU A 194 5.36 -5.76 2.52
N LEU A 195 5.92 -5.48 3.72
CA LEU A 195 6.84 -6.40 4.39
C LEU A 195 6.17 -7.74 4.70
N GLU A 196 4.96 -7.72 5.28
CA GLU A 196 4.20 -8.91 5.62
C GLU A 196 3.80 -9.70 4.37
N MET A 197 3.43 -9.03 3.27
CA MET A 197 3.17 -9.68 1.99
C MET A 197 4.39 -10.41 1.41
N MET A 198 5.60 -9.93 1.73
CA MET A 198 6.87 -10.54 1.35
C MET A 198 7.39 -11.56 2.39
N GLY A 199 6.57 -11.91 3.39
CA GLY A 199 6.90 -12.90 4.42
C GLY A 199 7.84 -12.39 5.51
N LEU A 200 7.98 -11.07 5.67
CA LEU A 200 8.78 -10.42 6.69
C LEU A 200 7.87 -9.81 7.77
N SER A 201 7.71 -10.52 8.88
CA SER A 201 6.92 -10.04 10.02
C SER A 201 7.82 -9.56 11.16
N PRO A 202 7.53 -8.40 11.77
CA PRO A 202 8.31 -7.91 12.90
C PRO A 202 8.12 -8.80 14.14
N ILE A 203 9.17 -8.99 14.92
CA ILE A 203 9.07 -9.67 16.23
C ILE A 203 8.38 -8.80 17.28
N LEU A 204 8.34 -7.49 17.06
CA LEU A 204 7.57 -6.53 17.84
C LEU A 204 7.19 -5.34 16.95
N ASN A 205 5.94 -4.90 17.01
CA ASN A 205 5.44 -3.71 16.34
C ASN A 205 5.08 -2.63 17.37
N ILE A 206 5.74 -1.45 17.28
CA ILE A 206 5.51 -0.29 18.16
C ILE A 206 4.75 0.76 17.36
N THR A 207 3.46 0.91 17.65
CA THR A 207 2.53 1.73 16.86
C THR A 207 2.20 3.07 17.52
N SER A 208 2.62 3.31 18.76
CA SER A 208 2.34 4.55 19.49
C SER A 208 3.63 5.31 19.82
N ALA A 209 3.78 6.49 19.24
CA ALA A 209 4.87 7.41 19.57
C ALA A 209 4.66 8.13 20.91
N LYS A 210 3.44 8.09 21.47
CA LYS A 210 3.09 8.78 22.72
C LYS A 210 3.48 7.96 23.95
N ASP A 211 3.49 6.64 23.81
CA ASP A 211 3.78 5.74 24.92
C ASP A 211 5.29 5.71 25.23
N PRO A 212 5.68 5.39 26.46
CA PRO A 212 7.06 5.12 26.81
C PRO A 212 7.61 3.95 25.96
N LEU A 213 8.86 4.09 25.51
CA LEU A 213 9.50 3.00 24.78
C LEU A 213 9.87 1.87 25.76
N PRO A 214 9.53 0.61 25.44
CA PRO A 214 9.78 -0.53 26.33
C PRO A 214 11.25 -0.99 26.24
N MET A 215 12.18 -0.18 26.79
CA MET A 215 13.64 -0.34 26.61
C MET A 215 14.14 -1.73 27.03
N GLU A 216 13.72 -2.22 28.21
CA GLU A 216 14.11 -3.56 28.70
C GLU A 216 13.68 -4.66 27.73
N LYS A 217 12.41 -4.61 27.28
CA LYS A 217 11.89 -5.59 26.31
C LYS A 217 12.62 -5.53 24.97
N LEU A 218 12.97 -4.32 24.49
CA LEU A 218 13.69 -4.14 23.23
C LEU A 218 15.11 -4.73 23.32
N GLN A 219 15.76 -4.61 24.45
CA GLN A 219 17.07 -5.20 24.72
C GLN A 219 17.01 -6.73 24.80
N GLU A 220 15.97 -7.28 25.46
CA GLU A 220 15.77 -8.74 25.57
C GLU A 220 15.46 -9.42 24.24
N LEU A 221 14.86 -8.69 23.29
CA LEU A 221 14.48 -9.25 22.01
C LEU A 221 15.66 -9.63 21.11
N ASP A 222 16.87 -9.11 21.37
CA ASP A 222 18.07 -9.37 20.55
C ASP A 222 17.77 -9.26 19.04
N ALA A 223 17.20 -8.11 18.65
CA ALA A 223 16.82 -7.86 17.27
C ALA A 223 18.04 -7.59 16.40
N ASP A 224 18.01 -8.07 15.15
CA ASP A 224 19.07 -7.80 14.18
C ASP A 224 19.07 -6.34 13.74
N VAL A 225 17.89 -5.76 13.52
CA VAL A 225 17.71 -4.40 13.01
C VAL A 225 16.41 -3.78 13.55
N PHE A 226 16.42 -2.47 13.76
CA PHE A 226 15.17 -1.72 13.95
C PHE A 226 14.79 -1.03 12.66
N VAL A 227 13.51 -1.13 12.31
CA VAL A 227 12.91 -0.49 11.15
C VAL A 227 12.00 0.63 11.62
N VAL A 228 12.25 1.83 11.13
CA VAL A 228 11.45 3.03 11.46
C VAL A 228 10.75 3.53 10.21
N ALA A 229 9.45 3.76 10.30
CA ALA A 229 8.68 4.36 9.22
C ALA A 229 7.69 5.35 9.81
N SER A 230 7.95 6.66 9.69
CA SER A 230 7.05 7.73 10.18
C SER A 230 6.53 7.49 11.61
N PHE A 231 7.44 7.34 12.57
CA PHE A 231 7.09 7.03 13.96
C PHE A 231 6.68 8.26 14.79
N GLY A 232 7.08 9.47 14.37
CA GLY A 232 6.68 10.71 15.03
C GLY A 232 7.36 10.98 16.37
N LYS A 233 8.41 10.23 16.73
CA LYS A 233 9.23 10.42 17.93
C LYS A 233 10.70 10.30 17.57
N ILE A 234 11.52 11.20 18.08
CA ILE A 234 12.97 11.10 17.95
C ILE A 234 13.45 9.96 18.84
N LEU A 235 14.16 9.01 18.25
CA LEU A 235 14.75 7.90 18.96
C LEU A 235 16.11 8.32 19.54
N PRO A 236 16.41 7.99 20.80
CA PRO A 236 17.72 8.27 21.39
C PRO A 236 18.81 7.39 20.75
N LYS A 237 20.05 7.86 20.82
CA LYS A 237 21.22 7.18 20.25
C LYS A 237 21.33 5.72 20.69
N GLU A 238 21.15 5.49 21.97
CA GLU A 238 21.25 4.16 22.58
C GLU A 238 20.26 3.18 21.95
N LEU A 239 19.09 3.68 21.53
CA LEU A 239 18.08 2.86 20.86
C LEU A 239 18.44 2.65 19.38
N ILE A 240 18.90 3.68 18.69
CA ILE A 240 19.31 3.60 17.29
C ILE A 240 20.43 2.58 17.09
N GLU A 241 21.37 2.52 18.02
CA GLU A 241 22.55 1.65 17.99
C GLU A 241 22.33 0.29 18.68
N MET A 242 21.17 0.07 19.32
CA MET A 242 20.90 -1.14 20.10
C MET A 242 20.93 -2.43 19.25
N PRO A 243 20.31 -2.49 18.05
CA PRO A 243 20.32 -3.72 17.28
C PRO A 243 21.67 -3.97 16.62
N LYS A 244 21.97 -5.24 16.38
CA LYS A 244 23.28 -5.68 15.84
C LYS A 244 23.68 -4.98 14.54
N TYR A 245 22.72 -4.73 13.64
CA TYR A 245 22.95 -4.04 12.36
C TYR A 245 22.44 -2.58 12.38
N GLY A 246 22.15 -2.02 13.56
CA GLY A 246 21.65 -0.67 13.72
C GLY A 246 20.19 -0.50 13.33
N SER A 247 19.78 0.75 13.18
CA SER A 247 18.42 1.13 12.83
C SER A 247 18.36 1.72 11.43
N ILE A 248 17.32 1.40 10.68
CA ILE A 248 17.06 1.93 9.33
C ILE A 248 15.72 2.65 9.28
N ASN A 249 15.64 3.70 8.45
CA ASN A 249 14.45 4.51 8.31
C ASN A 249 13.96 4.53 6.86
N VAL A 250 12.65 4.37 6.68
CA VAL A 250 11.95 4.56 5.41
C VAL A 250 11.52 6.01 5.32
N HIS A 251 12.21 6.81 4.53
CA HIS A 251 11.93 8.23 4.35
C HIS A 251 11.26 8.51 3.00
N PRO A 252 10.04 9.09 2.96
CA PRO A 252 9.28 9.27 1.73
C PRO A 252 9.71 10.52 0.95
N SER A 253 10.99 10.61 0.61
CA SER A 253 11.57 11.57 -0.33
C SER A 253 12.83 11.03 -0.98
N LEU A 254 13.34 11.76 -1.96
CA LEU A 254 14.67 11.52 -2.54
C LEU A 254 15.72 12.34 -1.77
N LEU A 255 16.25 11.75 -0.67
CA LEU A 255 17.31 12.37 0.10
C LEU A 255 18.56 12.65 -0.77
N PRO A 256 19.31 13.73 -0.52
CA PRO A 256 19.27 14.61 0.66
C PRO A 256 18.17 15.68 0.66
N LYS A 257 17.30 15.73 -0.35
CA LYS A 257 16.22 16.72 -0.41
C LYS A 257 15.05 16.32 0.49
N LEU A 258 14.35 17.34 1.02
CA LEU A 258 13.14 17.20 1.82
C LEU A 258 13.35 16.39 3.12
N ARG A 259 14.47 16.60 3.81
CA ARG A 259 14.65 16.11 5.19
C ARG A 259 13.60 16.73 6.10
N GLY A 260 13.22 16.03 7.17
CA GLY A 260 12.30 16.53 8.19
C GLY A 260 10.91 15.90 8.15
N PRO A 261 9.95 16.46 8.91
CA PRO A 261 8.71 15.77 9.27
C PRO A 261 7.60 15.76 8.19
N ALA A 262 7.75 16.51 7.08
CA ALA A 262 6.69 16.67 6.10
C ALA A 262 7.16 16.55 4.63
N PRO A 263 7.94 15.50 4.27
CA PRO A 263 8.54 15.38 2.93
C PRO A 263 7.48 15.22 1.82
N ILE A 264 6.38 14.52 2.09
CA ILE A 264 5.30 14.30 1.10
C ILE A 264 4.64 15.63 0.74
N GLN A 265 4.30 16.43 1.75
CA GLN A 265 3.75 17.77 1.50
C GLN A 265 4.74 18.65 0.75
N GLY A 266 6.02 18.58 1.11
CA GLY A 266 7.08 19.29 0.40
C GLY A 266 7.16 18.92 -1.09
N ALA A 267 7.08 17.64 -1.41
CA ALA A 267 7.07 17.16 -2.79
C ALA A 267 5.84 17.67 -3.56
N ILE A 268 4.64 17.57 -3.00
CA ILE A 268 3.39 18.05 -3.61
C ILE A 268 3.44 19.57 -3.85
N MET A 269 4.04 20.32 -2.93
CA MET A 269 4.26 21.77 -3.07
C MET A 269 5.31 22.13 -4.12
N GLY A 270 5.96 21.14 -4.76
CA GLY A 270 6.91 21.35 -5.85
C GLY A 270 8.35 21.59 -5.38
N LEU A 271 8.68 21.27 -4.12
CA LEU A 271 10.04 21.42 -3.57
C LEU A 271 10.94 20.22 -3.86
N GLY A 272 10.41 19.16 -4.48
CA GLY A 272 11.12 17.95 -4.87
C GLY A 272 10.25 16.99 -5.66
N GLU A 273 10.84 15.88 -6.10
CA GLU A 273 10.14 14.81 -6.83
C GLU A 273 9.66 13.72 -5.84
N PRO A 274 8.56 13.00 -6.16
CA PRO A 274 8.10 11.88 -5.35
C PRO A 274 9.08 10.71 -5.43
N GLY A 275 9.45 10.17 -4.27
CA GLY A 275 10.34 9.04 -4.16
C GLY A 275 10.50 8.58 -2.73
N VAL A 276 11.28 7.51 -2.55
CA VAL A 276 11.56 6.91 -1.24
C VAL A 276 13.05 6.67 -1.11
N THR A 277 13.57 6.91 0.07
CA THR A 277 14.94 6.59 0.45
C THR A 277 14.92 5.73 1.71
N ILE A 278 15.68 4.64 1.70
CA ILE A 278 16.01 3.88 2.90
C ILE A 278 17.39 4.33 3.37
N ILE A 279 17.49 4.77 4.61
CA ILE A 279 18.76 5.21 5.23
C ILE A 279 19.08 4.39 6.47
N LYS A 280 20.34 4.20 6.77
CA LYS A 280 20.81 3.87 8.11
C LYS A 280 20.67 5.10 8.99
N MET A 281 20.10 4.95 10.16
CA MET A 281 19.89 6.08 11.07
C MET A 281 21.16 6.44 11.80
N ASP A 282 21.33 7.74 12.02
CA ASP A 282 22.30 8.33 12.94
C ASP A 282 21.57 9.29 13.90
N GLU A 283 22.33 10.02 14.73
CA GLU A 283 21.78 10.95 15.72
C GLU A 283 21.08 12.17 15.10
N LYS A 284 21.31 12.46 13.81
CA LYS A 284 20.75 13.61 13.13
C LYS A 284 19.56 13.20 12.26
N MET A 285 18.55 14.07 12.18
CA MET A 285 17.34 13.79 11.42
C MET A 285 17.64 13.61 9.94
N ASP A 286 17.29 12.45 9.38
CA ASP A 286 17.38 12.07 7.96
C ASP A 286 18.76 12.30 7.33
N HIS A 287 19.81 12.16 8.14
CA HIS A 287 21.17 12.53 7.78
C HIS A 287 22.03 11.33 7.37
N GLY A 288 21.76 10.16 7.89
CA GLY A 288 22.56 8.96 7.73
C GLY A 288 22.73 8.50 6.29
N PRO A 289 23.64 7.54 6.02
CA PRO A 289 23.92 7.08 4.66
C PRO A 289 22.71 6.42 4.01
N ILE A 290 22.62 6.57 2.67
CA ILE A 290 21.59 5.95 1.83
C ILE A 290 21.96 4.49 1.61
N LEU A 291 20.99 3.60 1.88
CA LEU A 291 21.09 2.16 1.62
C LEU A 291 20.38 1.80 0.29
N ALA A 292 19.24 2.43 0.03
CA ALA A 292 18.52 2.31 -1.23
C ALA A 292 17.69 3.57 -1.50
N GLN A 293 17.42 3.86 -2.77
CA GLN A 293 16.61 5.00 -3.17
C GLN A 293 15.91 4.73 -4.49
N ALA A 294 14.64 5.12 -4.62
CA ALA A 294 13.91 5.04 -5.88
C ALA A 294 12.94 6.20 -6.07
N LYS A 295 12.83 6.67 -7.33
CA LYS A 295 11.73 7.55 -7.76
C LYS A 295 10.44 6.76 -7.83
N VAL A 296 9.34 7.39 -7.44
CA VAL A 296 8.00 6.78 -7.48
C VAL A 296 7.13 7.57 -8.44
N THR A 297 6.59 6.88 -9.45
CA THR A 297 5.68 7.51 -10.42
C THR A 297 4.29 7.67 -9.82
N VAL A 298 3.84 8.92 -9.72
CA VAL A 298 2.47 9.28 -9.33
C VAL A 298 1.78 9.90 -10.54
N THR A 299 0.62 9.37 -10.94
CA THR A 299 -0.14 9.88 -12.08
C THR A 299 -1.63 9.97 -11.70
N PRO A 300 -2.26 11.15 -11.87
CA PRO A 300 -1.64 12.43 -12.24
C PRO A 300 -0.66 12.96 -11.18
N TRP A 301 0.18 13.93 -11.51
CA TRP A 301 1.07 14.61 -10.56
C TRP A 301 0.89 16.12 -10.68
N PRO A 302 0.77 16.88 -9.57
CA PRO A 302 0.62 16.37 -8.19
C PRO A 302 -0.77 15.74 -7.94
N ASP A 303 -0.89 14.97 -6.86
CA ASP A 303 -2.13 14.34 -6.43
C ASP A 303 -2.37 14.58 -4.92
N HIS A 304 -3.53 14.22 -4.43
CA HIS A 304 -3.87 14.34 -3.01
C HIS A 304 -2.89 13.57 -2.11
N TYR A 305 -2.60 14.13 -0.95
CA TYR A 305 -1.66 13.60 0.04
C TYR A 305 -1.85 12.09 0.29
N GLN A 306 -3.09 11.63 0.48
CA GLN A 306 -3.38 10.21 0.76
C GLN A 306 -2.95 9.28 -0.39
N VAL A 307 -3.14 9.72 -1.64
CA VAL A 307 -2.74 8.92 -2.81
C VAL A 307 -1.23 8.84 -2.91
N VAL A 308 -0.56 9.96 -2.67
CA VAL A 308 0.92 10.01 -2.68
C VAL A 308 1.48 9.20 -1.51
N GLU A 309 0.91 9.36 -0.30
CA GLU A 309 1.29 8.62 0.90
C GLU A 309 1.20 7.10 0.69
N GLU A 310 0.09 6.60 0.14
CA GLU A 310 -0.06 5.17 -0.17
C GLU A 310 1.01 4.69 -1.14
N LYS A 311 1.22 5.40 -2.25
CA LYS A 311 2.19 5.00 -3.28
C LYS A 311 3.63 4.97 -2.74
N LEU A 312 4.00 5.98 -1.95
CA LEU A 312 5.34 6.05 -1.35
C LEU A 312 5.51 5.00 -0.24
N GLY A 313 4.50 4.77 0.59
CA GLY A 313 4.52 3.73 1.62
C GLY A 313 4.70 2.34 1.04
N ARG A 314 3.92 1.98 0.02
CA ARG A 314 4.05 0.69 -0.66
C ARG A 314 5.41 0.53 -1.34
N ALA A 315 5.87 1.54 -2.07
CA ALA A 315 7.20 1.50 -2.69
C ALA A 315 8.31 1.35 -1.65
N GLY A 316 8.19 2.05 -0.51
CA GLY A 316 9.13 1.95 0.61
C GLY A 316 9.17 0.55 1.21
N GLY A 317 8.00 -0.07 1.42
CA GLY A 317 7.89 -1.44 1.92
C GLY A 317 8.51 -2.47 0.97
N GLN A 318 8.26 -2.35 -0.34
CA GLN A 318 8.83 -3.24 -1.36
C GLN A 318 10.36 -3.14 -1.44
N ILE A 319 10.91 -1.91 -1.42
CA ILE A 319 12.35 -1.70 -1.40
C ILE A 319 12.95 -2.30 -0.11
N LEU A 320 12.31 -2.02 1.03
CA LEU A 320 12.78 -2.50 2.32
C LEU A 320 12.74 -4.02 2.42
N ALA A 321 11.70 -4.67 1.91
CA ALA A 321 11.58 -6.13 1.91
C ALA A 321 12.75 -6.80 1.17
N THR A 322 13.19 -6.20 0.08
CA THR A 322 14.36 -6.68 -0.67
C THR A 322 15.67 -6.36 0.04
N LEU A 323 15.74 -5.17 0.68
CA LEU A 323 16.95 -4.66 1.29
C LEU A 323 17.31 -5.39 2.60
N LEU A 324 16.32 -5.67 3.46
CA LEU A 324 16.55 -6.19 4.82
C LEU A 324 17.42 -7.46 4.86
N PRO A 325 17.16 -8.50 4.03
CA PRO A 325 18.01 -9.67 3.98
C PRO A 325 19.44 -9.36 3.59
N LEU A 326 19.63 -8.52 2.58
CA LEU A 326 20.95 -8.13 2.08
C LEU A 326 21.71 -7.29 3.10
N TRP A 327 20.99 -6.44 3.84
CA TRP A 327 21.56 -5.61 4.89
C TRP A 327 22.21 -6.42 6.00
N ILE A 328 21.50 -7.42 6.52
CA ILE A 328 22.05 -8.28 7.60
C ILE A 328 23.17 -9.20 7.11
N GLN A 329 23.25 -9.47 5.79
CA GLN A 329 24.35 -10.22 5.17
C GLN A 329 25.59 -9.36 4.90
N GLY A 330 25.46 -8.02 5.07
CA GLY A 330 26.54 -7.08 4.78
C GLY A 330 26.75 -6.82 3.28
N GLU A 331 25.74 -7.12 2.45
CA GLU A 331 25.80 -6.98 0.98
C GLU A 331 25.29 -5.63 0.48
N VAL A 332 24.91 -4.72 1.38
CA VAL A 332 24.42 -3.37 1.05
C VAL A 332 25.51 -2.34 1.28
N GLU A 333 25.83 -1.58 0.25
CA GLU A 333 26.76 -0.45 0.33
C GLU A 333 26.10 0.77 0.99
N GLU A 334 26.75 1.31 2.01
CA GLU A 334 26.36 2.59 2.65
C GLU A 334 26.86 3.77 1.79
N LYS A 335 25.94 4.50 1.17
CA LYS A 335 26.29 5.68 0.33
C LYS A 335 26.11 6.97 1.13
N PRO A 336 27.18 7.72 1.44
CA PRO A 336 27.06 9.01 2.10
C PRO A 336 26.15 9.96 1.32
N GLN A 337 25.35 10.75 2.05
CA GLN A 337 24.54 11.79 1.42
C GLN A 337 25.41 13.00 1.06
N ASP A 338 25.08 13.68 -0.05
CA ASP A 338 25.59 15.02 -0.32
C ASP A 338 24.90 16.05 0.58
N HIS A 339 25.51 16.33 1.73
CA HIS A 339 24.94 17.24 2.71
C HIS A 339 24.84 18.70 2.24
N ALA A 340 25.64 19.10 1.26
CA ALA A 340 25.57 20.44 0.69
C ALA A 340 24.27 20.64 -0.14
N GLY A 341 23.76 19.56 -0.74
CA GLY A 341 22.49 19.58 -1.47
C GLY A 341 21.23 19.36 -0.60
N ALA A 342 21.38 19.28 0.73
CA ALA A 342 20.26 18.97 1.61
C ALA A 342 19.26 20.13 1.70
N THR A 343 17.96 19.79 1.61
CA THR A 343 16.87 20.73 1.91
C THR A 343 16.01 20.20 3.04
N TYR A 344 15.33 21.10 3.77
CA TYR A 344 14.59 20.75 4.97
C TYR A 344 13.15 21.24 4.89
N ILE A 345 12.22 20.39 5.27
CA ILE A 345 10.81 20.74 5.43
C ILE A 345 10.49 20.84 6.92
N LYS A 346 9.95 21.99 7.30
CA LYS A 346 9.50 22.24 8.69
C LYS A 346 8.22 21.48 9.00
N LEU A 347 7.94 21.33 10.28
CA LEU A 347 6.66 20.83 10.75
C LEU A 347 5.53 21.74 10.25
N ILE A 348 4.53 21.12 9.60
CA ILE A 348 3.36 21.85 9.09
C ILE A 348 2.56 22.42 10.26
N LYS A 349 2.08 23.65 10.09
CA LYS A 349 1.23 24.36 11.04
C LYS A 349 -0.16 24.60 10.45
N LYS A 350 -1.12 25.00 11.28
CA LYS A 350 -2.48 25.30 10.81
C LYS A 350 -2.51 26.44 9.78
N GLU A 351 -1.64 27.42 9.96
CA GLU A 351 -1.54 28.61 9.13
C GLU A 351 -1.06 28.28 7.71
N ASP A 352 -0.27 27.21 7.54
CA ASP A 352 0.24 26.80 6.22
C ASP A 352 -0.90 26.39 5.27
N GLY A 353 -2.04 25.96 5.83
CA GLY A 353 -3.25 25.64 5.06
C GLY A 353 -4.04 26.87 4.58
N LEU A 354 -3.64 28.09 4.92
CA LEU A 354 -4.35 29.30 4.47
C LEU A 354 -4.14 29.51 2.96
N ILE A 355 -5.26 29.55 2.25
CA ILE A 355 -5.32 29.91 0.83
C ILE A 355 -5.45 31.45 0.76
N ASN A 356 -4.52 32.06 0.04
CA ASN A 356 -4.62 33.45 -0.36
C ASN A 356 -4.95 33.48 -1.86
N LEU A 357 -6.09 34.06 -2.22
CA LEU A 357 -6.56 34.13 -3.62
C LEU A 357 -5.69 35.05 -4.51
N ASP A 358 -4.83 35.86 -3.91
CA ASP A 358 -3.84 36.68 -4.63
C ASP A 358 -2.58 35.89 -5.01
N ASP A 359 -2.37 34.69 -4.40
CA ASP A 359 -1.30 33.77 -4.76
C ASP A 359 -1.60 33.11 -6.13
N PRO A 360 -0.58 32.59 -6.85
CA PRO A 360 -0.78 31.83 -8.08
C PRO A 360 -1.78 30.68 -7.89
N ALA A 361 -2.66 30.50 -8.88
CA ALA A 361 -3.73 29.48 -8.82
C ALA A 361 -3.17 28.07 -8.59
N GLU A 362 -2.02 27.75 -9.20
CA GLU A 362 -1.33 26.49 -9.05
C GLU A 362 -0.84 26.25 -7.61
N ASP A 363 -0.34 27.28 -6.93
CA ASP A 363 0.15 27.15 -5.56
C ASP A 363 -1.00 26.93 -4.59
N ASN A 364 -2.13 27.57 -4.82
CA ASN A 364 -3.35 27.31 -4.05
C ASN A 364 -3.89 25.89 -4.30
N LEU A 365 -3.83 25.40 -5.53
CA LEU A 365 -4.21 24.01 -5.85
C LEU A 365 -3.28 23.02 -5.13
N LYS A 366 -1.96 23.24 -5.18
CA LYS A 366 -0.98 22.41 -4.46
C LYS A 366 -1.26 22.39 -2.94
N LYS A 367 -1.64 23.53 -2.33
CA LYS A 367 -2.03 23.58 -0.91
C LYS A 367 -3.25 22.66 -0.63
N VAL A 368 -4.26 22.65 -1.51
CA VAL A 368 -5.43 21.77 -1.38
C VAL A 368 -5.00 20.30 -1.42
N LEU A 369 -4.14 19.92 -2.35
CA LEU A 369 -3.64 18.56 -2.51
C LEU A 369 -2.74 18.15 -1.35
N ALA A 370 -1.73 18.97 -1.01
CA ALA A 370 -0.74 18.68 0.02
C ALA A 370 -1.33 18.59 1.42
N TYR A 371 -2.33 19.43 1.72
CA TYR A 371 -2.94 19.54 3.05
C TYR A 371 -4.32 18.89 3.14
N SER A 372 -4.65 17.98 2.21
CA SER A 372 -5.97 17.34 2.13
C SER A 372 -6.38 16.56 3.39
N THR A 373 -5.42 16.12 4.22
CA THR A 373 -5.66 15.49 5.52
C THR A 373 -5.57 16.48 6.66
N TRP A 374 -4.39 17.06 6.84
CA TRP A 374 -4.09 18.03 7.90
C TRP A 374 -3.09 19.06 7.37
N PRO A 375 -3.29 20.34 7.68
CA PRO A 375 -4.33 20.96 8.53
C PRO A 375 -5.66 21.19 7.82
N GLY A 376 -5.80 20.82 6.56
CA GLY A 376 -6.85 21.21 5.64
C GLY A 376 -6.56 22.58 5.02
N ALA A 377 -6.58 22.68 3.70
CA ALA A 377 -6.50 23.97 3.03
C ALA A 377 -7.79 24.77 3.29
N TYR A 378 -7.68 26.02 3.66
CA TYR A 378 -8.85 26.84 4.01
C TYR A 378 -8.70 28.31 3.59
N MET A 379 -9.82 28.97 3.42
CA MET A 379 -9.90 30.42 3.16
C MET A 379 -11.01 31.04 3.99
N PHE A 380 -11.00 32.36 4.06
CA PHE A 380 -12.09 33.13 4.63
C PHE A 380 -12.97 33.72 3.53
N PHE A 381 -14.26 33.44 3.60
CA PHE A 381 -15.27 33.94 2.67
C PHE A 381 -16.09 35.02 3.34
N SER A 382 -16.17 36.20 2.69
CA SER A 382 -16.94 37.34 3.20
C SER A 382 -18.37 37.22 2.70
N ALA A 383 -19.28 36.68 3.53
CA ALA A 383 -20.70 36.57 3.23
C ALA A 383 -21.45 37.85 3.61
N ARG A 384 -22.48 38.18 2.86
CA ARG A 384 -23.44 39.23 3.30
C ARG A 384 -24.21 38.70 4.51
N ALA A 385 -24.29 39.50 5.57
CA ALA A 385 -25.14 39.17 6.70
C ALA A 385 -26.60 39.21 6.24
N GLY A 386 -27.28 38.06 6.18
CA GLY A 386 -28.70 38.00 5.82
C GLY A 386 -29.55 38.67 6.87
N GLY A 387 -30.37 39.62 6.45
CA GLY A 387 -31.37 40.31 7.29
C GLY A 387 -31.63 41.71 6.78
N SER A 388 -32.79 41.92 6.11
CA SER A 388 -33.44 43.14 5.69
C SER A 388 -32.58 44.25 5.05
N ALA A 389 -32.98 44.65 3.86
CA ALA A 389 -32.45 45.79 3.13
C ALA A 389 -32.58 47.09 3.92
N SER A 390 -31.53 47.47 4.63
CA SER A 390 -31.32 48.85 5.07
C SER A 390 -30.18 49.43 4.22
N PRO A 391 -30.34 50.58 3.58
CA PRO A 391 -29.28 51.23 2.83
C PRO A 391 -28.30 51.88 3.83
N GLY A 392 -27.32 51.15 4.24
CA GLY A 392 -26.29 51.61 5.19
C GLY A 392 -25.53 50.41 5.80
N GLY A 393 -24.47 49.91 5.14
CA GLY A 393 -23.40 49.19 5.77
C GLY A 393 -23.76 47.86 6.46
N GLY A 394 -24.25 46.86 5.75
CA GLY A 394 -24.43 45.52 6.32
C GLY A 394 -23.08 44.93 6.77
N LYS A 395 -22.95 44.52 8.02
CA LYS A 395 -21.77 43.85 8.58
C LYS A 395 -21.51 42.61 7.74
N ARG A 396 -20.35 42.53 7.07
CA ARG A 396 -19.88 41.31 6.41
C ARG A 396 -19.47 40.31 7.48
N ARG A 397 -19.91 39.07 7.33
CA ARG A 397 -19.52 37.96 8.21
C ARG A 397 -18.44 37.14 7.50
N GLU A 398 -17.29 36.99 8.10
CA GLU A 398 -16.29 36.06 7.64
C GLU A 398 -16.65 34.63 8.02
N ILE A 399 -16.66 33.74 7.04
CA ILE A 399 -16.90 32.33 7.21
C ILE A 399 -15.59 31.61 6.83
N ARG A 400 -15.03 30.84 7.77
CA ARG A 400 -13.92 29.94 7.45
C ARG A 400 -14.47 28.77 6.63
N VAL A 401 -13.87 28.55 5.47
CA VAL A 401 -14.26 27.50 4.51
C VAL A 401 -13.06 26.61 4.26
N ILE A 402 -13.15 25.33 4.60
CA ILE A 402 -12.14 24.33 4.24
C ILE A 402 -12.40 23.92 2.79
N VAL A 403 -11.38 23.98 1.95
CA VAL A 403 -11.42 23.53 0.56
C VAL A 403 -10.95 22.08 0.50
N ARG A 404 -11.84 21.18 0.11
CA ARG A 404 -11.56 19.75 0.00
C ARG A 404 -11.07 19.37 -1.36
N ASP A 405 -11.54 20.10 -2.38
CA ASP A 405 -11.12 19.88 -3.75
C ASP A 405 -11.27 21.18 -4.56
N ALA A 406 -10.43 21.35 -5.57
CA ALA A 406 -10.39 22.54 -6.41
C ALA A 406 -9.89 22.18 -7.83
N LYS A 407 -10.10 23.12 -8.75
CA LYS A 407 -9.54 23.05 -10.10
C LYS A 407 -8.96 24.41 -10.51
N ILE A 408 -8.16 24.40 -11.55
CA ILE A 408 -7.81 25.62 -12.27
C ILE A 408 -8.77 25.75 -13.45
N ASP A 409 -9.46 26.86 -13.55
CA ASP A 409 -10.43 27.17 -14.60
C ASP A 409 -10.10 28.55 -15.17
N GLU A 410 -9.82 28.63 -16.47
CA GLU A 410 -9.37 29.86 -17.15
C GLU A 410 -8.22 30.57 -16.40
N GLY A 411 -7.24 29.78 -15.87
CA GLY A 411 -6.08 30.31 -15.13
C GLY A 411 -6.38 30.77 -13.70
N LYS A 412 -7.60 30.55 -13.18
CA LYS A 412 -8.01 30.94 -11.84
C LYS A 412 -8.21 29.71 -10.95
N PHE A 413 -7.88 29.85 -9.68
CA PHE A 413 -8.18 28.85 -8.65
C PHE A 413 -9.68 28.85 -8.35
N VAL A 414 -10.35 27.70 -8.54
CA VAL A 414 -11.78 27.54 -8.30
C VAL A 414 -12.01 26.34 -7.38
N PRO A 415 -12.48 26.55 -6.14
CA PRO A 415 -12.93 25.44 -5.29
C PRO A 415 -14.05 24.66 -5.97
N THR A 416 -14.09 23.35 -5.75
CA THR A 416 -15.18 22.48 -6.23
C THR A 416 -15.96 21.86 -5.09
N ARG A 417 -15.26 21.43 -4.02
CA ARG A 417 -15.82 20.82 -2.82
C ARG A 417 -15.32 21.56 -1.59
N VAL A 418 -16.26 21.94 -0.70
CA VAL A 418 -15.93 22.76 0.48
C VAL A 418 -16.67 22.29 1.73
N ILE A 419 -16.10 22.62 2.90
CA ILE A 419 -16.74 22.45 4.21
C ILE A 419 -16.75 23.82 4.90
N PRO A 420 -17.88 24.56 4.88
CA PRO A 420 -18.03 25.80 5.64
C PRO A 420 -18.09 25.51 7.14
N ALA A 421 -17.63 26.45 7.96
CA ALA A 421 -17.66 26.32 9.42
C ALA A 421 -19.05 25.93 9.92
N GLY A 422 -19.14 24.82 10.68
CA GLY A 422 -20.38 24.31 11.26
C GLY A 422 -21.35 23.62 10.26
N LYS A 423 -20.90 23.36 9.02
CA LYS A 423 -21.72 22.67 8.00
C LYS A 423 -21.04 21.37 7.53
N LYS A 424 -21.80 20.56 6.80
CA LYS A 424 -21.28 19.38 6.10
C LYS A 424 -20.61 19.80 4.78
N GLU A 425 -19.85 18.88 4.21
CA GLU A 425 -19.26 19.03 2.88
C GLU A 425 -20.32 19.24 1.81
N MET A 426 -20.08 20.20 0.91
CA MET A 426 -20.98 20.56 -0.18
C MET A 426 -20.21 21.03 -1.41
N ASN A 427 -20.91 21.16 -2.54
CA ASN A 427 -20.35 21.79 -3.73
C ASN A 427 -20.14 23.28 -3.52
N TRP A 428 -19.09 23.82 -4.11
CA TRP A 428 -18.79 25.25 -4.04
C TRP A 428 -19.93 26.14 -4.55
N GLN A 429 -20.56 25.75 -5.65
CA GLN A 429 -21.68 26.51 -6.24
C GLN A 429 -22.90 26.59 -5.31
N ASP A 430 -23.19 25.50 -4.58
CA ASP A 430 -24.29 25.48 -3.61
C ASP A 430 -23.97 26.37 -2.40
N PHE A 431 -22.70 26.38 -1.97
CA PHE A 431 -22.25 27.30 -0.93
C PHE A 431 -22.41 28.76 -1.35
N LEU A 432 -22.03 29.13 -2.57
CA LEU A 432 -22.19 30.49 -3.11
C LEU A 432 -23.65 30.91 -3.15
N ARG A 433 -24.55 30.04 -3.67
CA ARG A 433 -26.01 30.35 -3.71
C ARG A 433 -26.61 30.63 -2.32
N GLY A 434 -26.12 29.96 -1.30
CA GLY A 434 -26.60 30.12 0.06
C GLY A 434 -25.99 31.30 0.84
N ASN A 435 -24.99 32.02 0.28
CA ASN A 435 -24.24 33.09 0.94
C ASN A 435 -23.99 34.31 0.03
N ALA A 436 -24.71 34.38 -1.12
CA ALA A 436 -24.67 35.48 -2.07
C ALA A 436 -25.38 36.74 -1.54
#